data_931418bc237cc1a0b2697abe89785caf
#
_entry.id   931418bc237cc1a0b2697abe89785caf
#
_cell.length_a   1.000
_cell.length_b   1.000
_cell.length_c   1.000
_cell.angle_alpha   90.00
_cell.angle_beta   90.00
_cell.angle_gamma   90.00
#
_symmetry.space_group_name_H-M   'P 1'
#
loop_
_entity.id
_entity.type
_entity.pdbx_description
1 polymer ?
#
loop_
_entity_poly.entity_id
_entity_poly.type
_entity_poly.pdbx_seq_one_letter_code
_entity_poly.pdbx_strand_id
1 'polypeptide(L)'
;MTQPLHIGVLAADLTHKHGWAHYSLSLINALRRAGIRVTVVAARNSPAPVTLQAQNQAVLPILPTVDPLEGGMLAGLWRARAQASHALRECDIIHSLIEPYAPLAAWIAGKRPLVVTGHGSYVRASVTRRFPVNQVYARSFRRGLMVCVSEYTARAAQAALPGIKTVVVPNGVDVERFANLPTVPKRGVTVLSVGAVKARKGTLPLVHAMAEVRRHLPNAQCVIIGSLDLEPAYVAEVRAAVQHNGLQDAVHLLGRVPDDVLMEWYAAADVFALPSVNVGWKFEGFGLSLLEASAAGLPVVSTLGSGTEDAVDNGVTGLLVSQDDLDMALPAALLRLLTDPALAAQMGAAGREKAAALTWDNTAQGMLEVYRRLVG
;
A
#
# COMPACT_ATOMS: atom_id res chain seq x y z
N MET A 1 31.17 20.50 -8.61
CA MET A 1 29.88 20.06 -8.01
C MET A 1 29.20 19.17 -9.03
N THR A 2 29.01 17.88 -8.73
CA THR A 2 28.26 16.97 -9.59
C THR A 2 26.80 17.46 -9.63
N GLN A 3 26.22 17.56 -10.83
CA GLN A 3 24.82 17.95 -10.97
C GLN A 3 23.93 17.00 -10.14
N PRO A 4 22.88 17.52 -9.48
CA PRO A 4 21.96 16.68 -8.74
C PRO A 4 21.27 15.69 -9.68
N LEU A 5 21.15 14.44 -9.23
CA LEU A 5 20.52 13.37 -9.98
C LEU A 5 19.08 13.75 -10.41
N HIS A 6 18.74 13.49 -11.66
CA HIS A 6 17.44 13.83 -12.24
C HIS A 6 16.64 12.56 -12.56
N ILE A 7 15.55 12.32 -11.84
CA ILE A 7 14.71 11.12 -11.97
C ILE A 7 13.44 11.44 -12.75
N GLY A 8 13.18 10.69 -13.80
CA GLY A 8 11.91 10.71 -14.52
C GLY A 8 10.96 9.64 -13.98
N VAL A 9 9.84 10.05 -13.40
CA VAL A 9 8.87 9.11 -12.79
C VAL A 9 7.59 8.99 -13.61
N LEU A 10 7.04 7.77 -13.68
CA LEU A 10 5.73 7.47 -14.25
C LEU A 10 4.79 7.04 -13.13
N ALA A 11 3.72 7.81 -12.90
CA ALA A 11 2.75 7.60 -11.83
C ALA A 11 1.32 7.45 -12.36
N ALA A 12 0.50 6.57 -11.76
CA ALA A 12 -0.90 6.41 -12.16
C ALA A 12 -1.79 7.51 -11.57
N ASP A 13 -1.55 7.83 -10.32
CA ASP A 13 -2.34 8.79 -9.56
C ASP A 13 -1.43 9.42 -8.49
N LEU A 14 -1.73 10.64 -8.10
CA LEU A 14 -0.97 11.43 -7.14
C LEU A 14 -1.91 11.97 -6.04
N THR A 15 -2.81 11.11 -5.56
CA THR A 15 -3.75 11.43 -4.48
C THR A 15 -3.46 10.53 -3.26
N HIS A 16 -4.21 10.73 -2.17
CA HIS A 16 -4.17 9.81 -1.03
C HIS A 16 -5.27 8.73 -1.09
N LYS A 17 -5.95 8.56 -2.24
CA LYS A 17 -7.15 7.72 -2.35
C LYS A 17 -6.90 6.21 -2.30
N HIS A 18 -5.70 5.76 -2.65
CA HIS A 18 -5.33 4.33 -2.65
C HIS A 18 -3.82 4.14 -2.55
N GLY A 19 -3.36 2.93 -2.23
CA GLY A 19 -1.97 2.64 -1.88
C GLY A 19 -0.93 3.09 -2.91
N TRP A 20 -1.15 2.88 -4.21
CA TRP A 20 -0.21 3.34 -5.25
C TRP A 20 -0.09 4.86 -5.32
N ALA A 21 -1.24 5.55 -5.19
CA ALA A 21 -1.28 7.00 -5.22
C ALA A 21 -0.57 7.60 -4.02
N HIS A 22 -0.86 7.07 -2.82
CA HIS A 22 -0.20 7.45 -1.58
C HIS A 22 1.32 7.24 -1.68
N TYR A 23 1.76 6.04 -2.08
CA TYR A 23 3.19 5.74 -2.30
C TYR A 23 3.83 6.73 -3.28
N SER A 24 3.21 6.92 -4.46
CA SER A 24 3.79 7.77 -5.49
C SER A 24 3.98 9.21 -5.03
N LEU A 25 2.95 9.79 -4.42
CA LEU A 25 3.00 11.16 -3.90
C LEU A 25 4.02 11.31 -2.77
N SER A 26 4.01 10.39 -1.80
CA SER A 26 4.89 10.43 -0.64
C SER A 26 6.36 10.25 -1.02
N LEU A 27 6.68 9.29 -1.90
CA LEU A 27 8.04 9.08 -2.39
C LEU A 27 8.54 10.29 -3.20
N ILE A 28 7.73 10.84 -4.11
CA ILE A 28 8.12 12.03 -4.89
C ILE A 28 8.44 13.20 -3.96
N ASN A 29 7.60 13.45 -2.96
CA ASN A 29 7.84 14.52 -2.00
C ASN A 29 9.10 14.27 -1.17
N ALA A 30 9.35 13.06 -0.71
CA ALA A 30 10.54 12.71 0.06
C ALA A 30 11.84 12.81 -0.77
N LEU A 31 11.84 12.35 -2.02
CA LEU A 31 12.98 12.52 -2.93
C LEU A 31 13.32 14.00 -3.17
N ARG A 32 12.29 14.84 -3.27
CA ARG A 32 12.49 16.30 -3.42
C ARG A 32 13.05 16.95 -2.16
N ARG A 33 12.54 16.57 -0.98
CA ARG A 33 13.16 17.03 0.30
C ARG A 33 14.62 16.64 0.38
N ALA A 34 14.99 15.49 -0.18
CA ALA A 34 16.38 15.04 -0.28
C ALA A 34 17.19 15.75 -1.39
N GLY A 35 16.66 16.80 -2.04
CA GLY A 35 17.34 17.59 -3.05
C GLY A 35 17.40 16.97 -4.45
N ILE A 36 16.59 15.93 -4.72
CA ILE A 36 16.56 15.24 -6.01
C ILE A 36 15.63 15.96 -6.98
N ARG A 37 16.11 16.18 -8.21
CA ARG A 37 15.29 16.68 -9.30
C ARG A 37 14.39 15.56 -9.82
N VAL A 38 13.06 15.79 -9.79
CA VAL A 38 12.07 14.80 -10.23
C VAL A 38 11.17 15.41 -11.28
N THR A 39 11.11 14.81 -12.48
CA THR A 39 10.11 15.11 -13.51
C THR A 39 9.01 14.06 -13.46
N VAL A 40 7.75 14.50 -13.33
CA VAL A 40 6.60 13.61 -13.12
C VAL A 40 5.74 13.54 -14.38
N VAL A 41 5.54 12.34 -14.88
CA VAL A 41 4.54 12.03 -15.92
C VAL A 41 3.45 11.17 -15.29
N ALA A 42 2.21 11.65 -15.31
CA ALA A 42 1.09 11.00 -14.64
C ALA A 42 -0.04 10.62 -15.60
N ALA A 43 -1.01 9.84 -15.12
CA ALA A 43 -2.23 9.54 -15.87
C ALA A 43 -3.03 10.83 -16.14
N ARG A 44 -3.73 10.86 -17.27
CA ARG A 44 -4.50 12.04 -17.73
C ARG A 44 -5.61 12.49 -16.77
N ASN A 45 -6.14 11.55 -16.01
CA ASN A 45 -7.17 11.79 -15.00
C ASN A 45 -6.63 12.01 -13.59
N SER A 46 -5.29 12.02 -13.43
CA SER A 46 -4.68 12.30 -12.12
C SER A 46 -4.75 13.81 -11.85
N PRO A 47 -5.39 14.25 -10.76
CA PRO A 47 -5.31 15.64 -10.36
C PRO A 47 -3.86 15.98 -9.98
N ALA A 48 -3.39 17.17 -10.36
CA ALA A 48 -2.11 17.66 -9.87
C ALA A 48 -2.27 18.06 -8.38
N PRO A 49 -1.52 17.43 -7.46
CA PRO A 49 -1.63 17.76 -6.04
C PRO A 49 -1.26 19.22 -5.77
N VAL A 50 -1.96 19.86 -4.85
CA VAL A 50 -1.69 21.24 -4.42
C VAL A 50 -0.24 21.39 -3.94
N THR A 51 0.30 20.39 -3.24
CA THR A 51 1.69 20.37 -2.77
C THR A 51 2.71 20.41 -3.91
N LEU A 52 2.43 19.78 -5.04
CA LEU A 52 3.31 19.79 -6.21
C LEU A 52 3.13 21.09 -7.02
N GLN A 53 1.91 21.63 -7.08
CA GLN A 53 1.62 22.92 -7.73
C GLN A 53 2.28 24.09 -6.97
N ALA A 54 2.20 24.10 -5.63
CA ALA A 54 2.80 25.11 -4.78
C ALA A 54 4.35 25.18 -4.92
N GLN A 55 4.99 24.09 -5.36
CA GLN A 55 6.41 24.00 -5.60
C GLN A 55 6.81 24.29 -7.07
N ASN A 56 5.91 24.83 -7.88
CA ASN A 56 6.13 25.11 -9.31
C ASN A 56 6.56 23.89 -10.13
N GLN A 57 6.08 22.70 -9.75
CA GLN A 57 6.47 21.43 -10.37
C GLN A 57 5.41 20.97 -11.36
N ALA A 58 5.79 20.90 -12.62
CA ALA A 58 4.90 20.42 -13.67
C ALA A 58 4.65 18.90 -13.50
N VAL A 59 3.42 18.53 -13.24
CA VAL A 59 2.91 17.17 -13.44
C VAL A 59 2.35 17.11 -14.85
N LEU A 60 2.91 16.25 -15.69
CA LEU A 60 2.51 16.15 -17.10
C LEU A 60 1.47 15.03 -17.26
N PRO A 61 0.18 15.32 -17.52
CA PRO A 61 -0.90 14.34 -17.61
C PRO A 61 -0.90 13.66 -19.00
N ILE A 62 0.07 12.79 -19.25
CA ILE A 62 0.33 12.15 -20.56
C ILE A 62 -0.18 10.71 -20.62
N LEU A 63 -0.11 9.98 -19.49
CA LEU A 63 -0.28 8.53 -19.48
C LEU A 63 -1.77 8.13 -19.60
N PRO A 64 -2.07 6.95 -20.17
CA PRO A 64 -3.41 6.40 -20.07
C PRO A 64 -3.76 6.08 -18.63
N THR A 65 -5.06 6.14 -18.31
CA THR A 65 -5.58 5.64 -17.04
C THR A 65 -5.23 4.16 -16.88
N VAL A 66 -4.81 3.76 -15.69
CA VAL A 66 -4.54 2.36 -15.42
C VAL A 66 -5.85 1.62 -15.23
N ASP A 67 -6.21 0.81 -16.19
CA ASP A 67 -7.03 -0.37 -15.96
C ASP A 67 -6.18 -1.61 -16.29
N PRO A 68 -5.60 -2.25 -15.27
CA PRO A 68 -4.70 -3.37 -15.49
C PRO A 68 -5.40 -4.61 -16.09
N LEU A 69 -6.71 -4.62 -16.17
CA LEU A 69 -7.50 -5.73 -16.70
C LEU A 69 -7.98 -5.49 -18.14
N GLU A 70 -7.94 -4.27 -18.64
CA GLU A 70 -8.35 -3.95 -20.02
C GLU A 70 -7.28 -4.25 -21.06
N GLY A 71 -7.71 -4.84 -22.18
CA GLY A 71 -6.84 -5.26 -23.29
C GLY A 71 -6.17 -4.10 -24.04
N GLY A 72 -6.63 -2.87 -23.86
CA GLY A 72 -6.13 -1.65 -24.53
C GLY A 72 -4.89 -1.00 -23.90
N MET A 73 -4.44 -1.45 -22.75
CA MET A 73 -3.38 -0.78 -21.97
C MET A 73 -2.09 -0.58 -22.78
N LEU A 74 -1.56 -1.63 -23.43
CA LEU A 74 -0.32 -1.51 -24.22
C LEU A 74 -0.46 -0.52 -25.39
N ALA A 75 -1.61 -0.49 -26.07
CA ALA A 75 -1.86 0.47 -27.14
C ALA A 75 -1.90 1.93 -26.62
N GLY A 76 -2.50 2.13 -25.46
CA GLY A 76 -2.51 3.43 -24.76
C GLY A 76 -1.09 3.88 -24.39
N LEU A 77 -0.27 2.99 -23.85
CA LEU A 77 1.13 3.23 -23.52
C LEU A 77 1.96 3.56 -24.77
N TRP A 78 1.73 2.82 -25.86
CA TRP A 78 2.42 3.06 -27.12
C TRP A 78 2.12 4.46 -27.70
N ARG A 79 0.85 4.91 -27.66
CA ARG A 79 0.46 6.26 -28.10
C ARG A 79 1.10 7.34 -27.25
N ALA A 80 1.26 7.13 -25.93
CA ALA A 80 1.88 8.08 -25.02
C ALA A 80 3.42 8.15 -25.15
N ARG A 81 4.05 7.19 -25.85
CA ARG A 81 5.51 7.00 -25.87
C ARG A 81 6.29 8.23 -26.30
N ALA A 82 5.88 8.88 -27.40
CA ALA A 82 6.62 10.03 -27.94
C ALA A 82 6.62 11.21 -26.97
N GLN A 83 5.46 11.53 -26.41
CA GLN A 83 5.30 12.63 -25.43
C GLN A 83 6.06 12.34 -24.12
N ALA A 84 5.94 11.11 -23.59
CA ALA A 84 6.65 10.70 -22.38
C ALA A 84 8.18 10.70 -22.61
N SER A 85 8.66 10.23 -23.76
CA SER A 85 10.07 10.24 -24.13
C SER A 85 10.62 11.67 -24.19
N HIS A 86 9.86 12.60 -24.80
CA HIS A 86 10.24 14.00 -24.88
C HIS A 86 10.29 14.65 -23.49
N ALA A 87 9.26 14.42 -22.68
CA ALA A 87 9.17 14.97 -21.32
C ALA A 87 10.31 14.52 -20.40
N LEU A 88 10.76 13.28 -20.55
CA LEU A 88 11.77 12.65 -19.69
C LEU A 88 13.16 12.55 -20.35
N ARG A 89 13.42 13.27 -21.45
CA ARG A 89 14.68 13.12 -22.21
C ARG A 89 15.92 13.48 -21.42
N GLU A 90 15.82 14.44 -20.48
CA GLU A 90 16.94 14.95 -19.68
C GLU A 90 17.12 14.20 -18.34
N CYS A 91 16.29 13.20 -18.06
CA CYS A 91 16.40 12.43 -16.84
C CYS A 91 17.50 11.38 -16.94
N ASP A 92 18.25 11.18 -15.86
CA ASP A 92 19.33 10.19 -15.75
C ASP A 92 18.76 8.77 -15.60
N ILE A 93 17.65 8.63 -14.90
CA ILE A 93 16.97 7.37 -14.59
C ILE A 93 15.49 7.49 -14.96
N ILE A 94 14.92 6.40 -15.46
CA ILE A 94 13.47 6.24 -15.63
C ILE A 94 12.94 5.30 -14.56
N HIS A 95 11.97 5.78 -13.77
CA HIS A 95 11.34 5.00 -12.72
C HIS A 95 9.83 4.89 -12.93
N SER A 96 9.34 3.68 -13.19
CA SER A 96 7.91 3.38 -13.14
C SER A 96 7.50 3.13 -11.69
N LEU A 97 6.70 4.03 -11.12
CA LEU A 97 6.23 3.90 -9.73
C LEU A 97 5.15 2.82 -9.55
N ILE A 98 4.72 2.20 -10.66
CA ILE A 98 3.77 1.07 -10.65
C ILE A 98 4.11 0.09 -11.77
N GLU A 99 3.80 -1.18 -11.58
CA GLU A 99 4.09 -2.26 -12.53
C GLU A 99 3.40 -2.08 -13.90
N PRO A 100 2.14 -1.60 -14.01
CA PRO A 100 1.46 -1.46 -15.30
C PRO A 100 2.16 -0.54 -16.32
N TYR A 101 2.94 0.43 -15.87
CA TYR A 101 3.67 1.33 -16.78
C TYR A 101 5.08 0.84 -17.15
N ALA A 102 5.52 -0.32 -16.64
CA ALA A 102 6.83 -0.88 -16.95
C ALA A 102 7.14 -1.02 -18.45
N PRO A 103 6.19 -1.41 -19.33
CA PRO A 103 6.44 -1.44 -20.77
C PRO A 103 6.83 -0.08 -21.34
N LEU A 104 6.07 0.96 -21.02
CA LEU A 104 6.38 2.32 -21.47
C LEU A 104 7.74 2.79 -20.95
N ALA A 105 8.00 2.60 -19.64
CA ALA A 105 9.27 2.95 -19.04
C ALA A 105 10.45 2.26 -19.74
N ALA A 106 10.31 0.97 -20.08
CA ALA A 106 11.31 0.22 -20.81
C ALA A 106 11.52 0.75 -22.25
N TRP A 107 10.45 1.15 -22.94
CA TRP A 107 10.55 1.68 -24.32
C TRP A 107 11.23 3.05 -24.38
N ILE A 108 11.04 3.90 -23.38
CA ILE A 108 11.59 5.27 -23.36
C ILE A 108 12.93 5.39 -22.65
N ALA A 109 13.32 4.40 -21.85
CA ALA A 109 14.57 4.48 -21.09
C ALA A 109 15.83 4.52 -21.99
N GLY A 110 15.80 3.93 -23.19
CA GLY A 110 16.98 3.90 -24.08
C GLY A 110 18.16 3.16 -23.41
N LYS A 111 19.29 3.82 -23.19
CA LYS A 111 20.45 3.29 -22.47
C LYS A 111 20.43 3.59 -20.96
N ARG A 112 19.50 4.42 -20.51
CA ARG A 112 19.39 4.84 -19.11
C ARG A 112 18.96 3.68 -18.22
N PRO A 113 19.35 3.69 -16.94
CA PRO A 113 18.82 2.77 -15.96
C PRO A 113 17.28 2.84 -15.87
N LEU A 114 16.68 1.67 -15.67
CA LEU A 114 15.24 1.50 -15.49
C LEU A 114 14.97 0.91 -14.12
N VAL A 115 14.09 1.56 -13.36
CA VAL A 115 13.57 1.07 -12.09
C VAL A 115 12.07 0.88 -12.23
N VAL A 116 11.53 -0.17 -11.61
CA VAL A 116 10.09 -0.42 -11.52
C VAL A 116 9.75 -0.75 -10.08
N THR A 117 8.82 -0.01 -9.47
CA THR A 117 8.32 -0.41 -8.15
C THR A 117 7.32 -1.55 -8.28
N GLY A 118 7.56 -2.62 -7.52
CA GLY A 118 6.68 -3.76 -7.35
C GLY A 118 5.89 -3.63 -6.06
N HIS A 119 4.57 -3.42 -6.18
CA HIS A 119 3.66 -3.23 -5.04
C HIS A 119 2.98 -4.51 -4.57
N GLY A 120 3.16 -5.61 -5.31
CA GLY A 120 2.53 -6.88 -4.94
C GLY A 120 2.11 -7.71 -6.15
N SER A 121 0.82 -7.97 -6.26
CA SER A 121 0.26 -8.99 -7.16
C SER A 121 0.42 -8.71 -8.66
N TYR A 122 0.66 -7.45 -9.06
CA TYR A 122 0.62 -7.07 -10.48
C TYR A 122 1.77 -7.62 -11.33
N VAL A 123 2.92 -7.93 -10.73
CA VAL A 123 3.99 -8.64 -11.45
C VAL A 123 3.46 -9.98 -11.96
N ARG A 124 2.87 -10.79 -11.06
CA ARG A 124 2.27 -12.07 -11.40
C ARG A 124 1.14 -11.90 -12.42
N ALA A 125 0.19 -10.99 -12.17
CA ALA A 125 -0.91 -10.71 -13.07
C ALA A 125 -0.45 -10.34 -14.49
N SER A 126 0.61 -9.55 -14.61
CA SER A 126 1.13 -9.10 -15.90
C SER A 126 1.77 -10.22 -16.70
N VAL A 127 2.57 -11.08 -16.06
CA VAL A 127 3.32 -12.15 -16.75
C VAL A 127 2.49 -13.41 -17.02
N THR A 128 1.33 -13.57 -16.36
CA THR A 128 0.39 -14.67 -16.62
C THR A 128 -0.64 -14.35 -17.72
N ARG A 129 -0.61 -13.15 -18.28
CA ARG A 129 -1.49 -12.77 -19.41
C ARG A 129 -1.21 -13.57 -20.67
N ARG A 130 -2.15 -13.53 -21.62
CA ARG A 130 -1.96 -14.18 -22.94
C ARG A 130 -0.88 -13.49 -23.75
N PHE A 131 -0.22 -14.28 -24.61
CA PHE A 131 0.71 -13.76 -25.62
C PHE A 131 -0.01 -12.73 -26.52
N PRO A 132 0.66 -11.61 -26.94
CA PRO A 132 2.05 -11.24 -26.65
C PRO A 132 2.23 -10.39 -25.37
N VAL A 133 1.16 -10.05 -24.64
CA VAL A 133 1.17 -9.11 -23.52
C VAL A 133 2.14 -9.57 -22.42
N ASN A 134 2.09 -10.84 -22.04
CA ASN A 134 2.97 -11.44 -21.05
C ASN A 134 4.45 -11.24 -21.38
N GLN A 135 4.82 -11.42 -22.67
CA GLN A 135 6.21 -11.27 -23.12
C GLN A 135 6.69 -9.82 -23.06
N VAL A 136 5.81 -8.88 -23.39
CA VAL A 136 6.12 -7.44 -23.28
C VAL A 136 6.43 -7.08 -21.83
N TYR A 137 5.58 -7.47 -20.88
CA TYR A 137 5.81 -7.23 -19.45
C TYR A 137 7.04 -7.97 -18.93
N ALA A 138 7.22 -9.24 -19.27
CA ALA A 138 8.37 -10.03 -18.82
C ALA A 138 9.70 -9.42 -19.28
N ARG A 139 9.78 -8.97 -20.57
CA ARG A 139 10.97 -8.28 -21.08
C ARG A 139 11.19 -6.94 -20.38
N SER A 140 10.13 -6.19 -20.12
CA SER A 140 10.21 -4.89 -19.44
C SER A 140 10.72 -5.03 -18.02
N PHE A 141 10.22 -5.99 -17.26
CA PHE A 141 10.67 -6.26 -15.89
C PHE A 141 12.13 -6.77 -15.85
N ARG A 142 12.53 -7.67 -16.76
CA ARG A 142 13.92 -8.18 -16.83
C ARG A 142 14.94 -7.12 -17.26
N ARG A 143 14.50 -6.08 -17.98
CA ARG A 143 15.38 -5.00 -18.43
C ARG A 143 15.79 -4.08 -17.28
N GLY A 144 14.93 -3.89 -16.28
CA GLY A 144 15.13 -2.99 -15.17
C GLY A 144 15.51 -3.69 -13.87
N LEU A 145 15.68 -2.89 -12.83
CA LEU A 145 15.71 -3.34 -11.44
C LEU A 145 14.31 -3.16 -10.86
N MET A 146 13.73 -4.20 -10.29
CA MET A 146 12.47 -4.09 -9.57
C MET A 146 12.75 -3.79 -8.08
N VAL A 147 12.25 -2.65 -7.62
CA VAL A 147 12.23 -2.30 -6.21
C VAL A 147 10.91 -2.77 -5.61
N CYS A 148 10.96 -3.77 -4.76
CA CYS A 148 9.79 -4.35 -4.12
C CYS A 148 9.54 -3.70 -2.76
N VAL A 149 8.27 -3.47 -2.44
CA VAL A 149 7.87 -2.80 -1.17
C VAL A 149 7.96 -3.73 0.04
N SER A 150 8.20 -5.03 -0.16
CA SER A 150 8.36 -6.05 0.88
C SER A 150 9.17 -7.24 0.39
N GLU A 151 9.75 -8.00 1.33
CA GLU A 151 10.42 -9.28 1.03
C GLU A 151 9.44 -10.29 0.41
N TYR A 152 8.19 -10.31 0.89
CA TYR A 152 7.16 -11.17 0.31
C TYR A 152 6.91 -10.81 -1.16
N THR A 153 6.79 -9.52 -1.49
CA THR A 153 6.60 -9.06 -2.87
C THR A 153 7.81 -9.43 -3.75
N ALA A 154 9.03 -9.33 -3.23
CA ALA A 154 10.24 -9.74 -3.95
C ALA A 154 10.24 -11.23 -4.26
N ARG A 155 9.97 -12.09 -3.27
CA ARG A 155 9.85 -13.55 -3.47
C ARG A 155 8.73 -13.90 -4.46
N ALA A 156 7.57 -13.25 -4.37
CA ALA A 156 6.46 -13.46 -5.29
C ALA A 156 6.79 -13.04 -6.74
N ALA A 157 7.52 -11.92 -6.92
CA ALA A 157 7.99 -11.47 -8.21
C ALA A 157 9.00 -12.44 -8.83
N GLN A 158 9.98 -12.91 -8.05
CA GLN A 158 10.99 -13.89 -8.49
C GLN A 158 10.35 -15.24 -8.86
N ALA A 159 9.37 -15.70 -8.08
CA ALA A 159 8.61 -16.92 -8.39
C ALA A 159 7.79 -16.79 -9.67
N ALA A 160 7.16 -15.61 -9.90
CA ALA A 160 6.36 -15.37 -11.09
C ALA A 160 7.22 -15.16 -12.37
N LEU A 161 8.43 -14.61 -12.22
CA LEU A 161 9.33 -14.31 -13.32
C LEU A 161 10.78 -14.63 -12.93
N PRO A 162 11.22 -15.89 -13.03
CA PRO A 162 12.60 -16.28 -12.73
C PRO A 162 13.63 -15.44 -13.48
N GLY A 163 14.70 -15.06 -12.79
CA GLY A 163 15.77 -14.22 -13.31
C GLY A 163 15.51 -12.71 -13.30
N ILE A 164 14.38 -12.25 -12.74
CA ILE A 164 14.19 -10.82 -12.46
C ILE A 164 15.13 -10.35 -11.35
N LYS A 165 15.70 -9.16 -11.52
CA LYS A 165 16.52 -8.53 -10.49
C LYS A 165 15.61 -7.76 -9.54
N THR A 166 15.68 -8.05 -8.26
CA THR A 166 14.88 -7.39 -7.21
C THR A 166 15.77 -6.83 -6.12
N VAL A 167 15.29 -5.77 -5.48
CA VAL A 167 15.79 -5.24 -4.21
C VAL A 167 14.58 -4.79 -3.39
N VAL A 168 14.67 -4.88 -2.07
CA VAL A 168 13.59 -4.43 -1.20
C VAL A 168 13.92 -3.05 -0.65
N VAL A 169 12.95 -2.14 -0.81
CA VAL A 169 12.91 -0.84 -0.13
C VAL A 169 11.51 -0.71 0.46
N PRO A 170 11.36 -0.83 1.78
CA PRO A 170 10.05 -0.79 2.43
C PRO A 170 9.33 0.54 2.24
N ASN A 171 8.01 0.50 2.31
CA ASN A 171 7.19 1.70 2.36
C ASN A 171 7.44 2.47 3.65
N GLY A 172 7.24 3.78 3.58
CA GLY A 172 7.26 4.66 4.74
C GLY A 172 5.87 5.02 5.24
N VAL A 173 5.86 5.69 6.40
CA VAL A 173 4.69 6.36 6.97
C VAL A 173 5.04 7.80 7.33
N ASP A 174 4.03 8.66 7.33
CA ASP A 174 4.13 10.01 7.87
C ASP A 174 3.90 9.97 9.39
N VAL A 175 4.97 9.78 10.15
CA VAL A 175 4.92 9.64 11.61
C VAL A 175 4.36 10.89 12.28
N GLU A 176 4.69 12.09 11.75
CA GLU A 176 4.24 13.36 12.33
C GLU A 176 2.71 13.48 12.29
N ARG A 177 2.07 12.96 11.24
CA ARG A 177 0.61 12.92 11.12
C ARG A 177 -0.06 12.16 12.26
N PHE A 178 0.59 11.13 12.79
CA PHE A 178 0.06 10.27 13.86
C PHE A 178 0.61 10.62 15.25
N ALA A 179 1.63 11.47 15.35
CA ALA A 179 2.21 11.87 16.63
C ALA A 179 1.25 12.75 17.47
N ASN A 180 0.38 13.54 16.81
CA ASN A 180 -0.51 14.50 17.43
C ASN A 180 -1.97 14.14 17.15
N LEU A 181 -2.37 12.91 17.49
CA LEU A 181 -3.77 12.50 17.36
C LEU A 181 -4.68 13.33 18.28
N PRO A 182 -5.93 13.61 17.85
CA PRO A 182 -6.87 14.36 18.67
C PRO A 182 -7.22 13.60 19.96
N THR A 183 -7.41 14.32 21.04
CA THR A 183 -7.97 13.73 22.26
C THR A 183 -9.47 13.54 22.08
N VAL A 184 -9.91 12.30 22.00
CA VAL A 184 -11.32 11.94 21.82
C VAL A 184 -11.80 11.05 22.97
N PRO A 185 -13.08 11.15 23.36
CA PRO A 185 -13.66 10.22 24.34
C PRO A 185 -13.57 8.77 23.81
N LYS A 186 -13.17 7.83 24.68
CA LYS A 186 -13.26 6.40 24.35
C LYS A 186 -14.72 6.01 24.10
N ARG A 187 -14.94 5.29 23.01
CA ARG A 187 -16.29 4.86 22.55
C ARG A 187 -16.55 3.38 22.85
N GLY A 188 -16.04 2.90 23.99
CA GLY A 188 -16.05 1.47 24.31
C GLY A 188 -14.80 0.76 23.80
N VAL A 189 -14.85 -0.57 23.72
CA VAL A 189 -13.76 -1.42 23.21
C VAL A 189 -13.85 -1.43 21.69
N THR A 190 -12.89 -0.83 21.01
CA THR A 190 -12.96 -0.56 19.56
C THR A 190 -11.85 -1.25 18.77
N VAL A 191 -12.25 -2.08 17.82
CA VAL A 191 -11.39 -2.61 16.74
C VAL A 191 -11.54 -1.71 15.51
N LEU A 192 -10.44 -1.15 15.03
CA LEU A 192 -10.40 -0.34 13.80
C LEU A 192 -9.82 -1.14 12.64
N SER A 193 -10.44 -1.02 11.47
CA SER A 193 -9.88 -1.51 10.21
C SER A 193 -9.94 -0.41 9.14
N VAL A 194 -8.80 -0.11 8.51
CA VAL A 194 -8.71 0.93 7.47
C VAL A 194 -8.24 0.33 6.16
N GLY A 195 -9.06 0.48 5.13
CA GLY A 195 -8.79 -0.02 3.79
C GLY A 195 -10.07 -0.23 3.00
N ALA A 196 -9.98 -0.23 1.67
CA ALA A 196 -11.15 -0.53 0.83
C ALA A 196 -11.71 -1.92 1.15
N VAL A 197 -13.01 -2.04 1.28
CA VAL A 197 -13.69 -3.32 1.53
C VAL A 197 -13.60 -4.21 0.29
N LYS A 198 -12.66 -5.15 0.35
CA LYS A 198 -12.33 -6.11 -0.72
C LYS A 198 -12.04 -7.47 -0.10
N ALA A 199 -12.31 -8.54 -0.84
CA ALA A 199 -12.10 -9.91 -0.36
C ALA A 199 -10.69 -10.12 0.21
N ARG A 200 -9.65 -9.65 -0.50
CA ARG A 200 -8.25 -9.77 -0.04
C ARG A 200 -7.91 -8.98 1.23
N LYS A 201 -8.75 -8.04 1.68
CA LYS A 201 -8.54 -7.29 2.93
C LYS A 201 -9.08 -8.00 4.17
N GLY A 202 -9.76 -9.15 3.96
CA GLY A 202 -10.23 -9.99 5.05
C GLY A 202 -11.37 -9.39 5.89
N THR A 203 -12.16 -8.49 5.30
CA THR A 203 -13.27 -7.84 6.03
C THR A 203 -14.32 -8.85 6.49
N LEU A 204 -14.64 -9.87 5.67
CA LEU A 204 -15.59 -10.90 6.06
C LEU A 204 -15.08 -11.76 7.23
N PRO A 205 -13.84 -12.31 7.20
CA PRO A 205 -13.25 -12.94 8.40
C PRO A 205 -13.24 -12.04 9.63
N LEU A 206 -13.01 -10.73 9.49
CA LEU A 206 -13.06 -9.80 10.62
C LEU A 206 -14.48 -9.71 11.21
N VAL A 207 -15.54 -9.68 10.39
CA VAL A 207 -16.93 -9.69 10.87
C VAL A 207 -17.23 -10.99 11.63
N HIS A 208 -16.81 -12.15 11.13
CA HIS A 208 -16.97 -13.42 11.84
C HIS A 208 -16.19 -13.43 13.17
N ALA A 209 -14.97 -12.94 13.17
CA ALA A 209 -14.18 -12.82 14.40
C ALA A 209 -14.86 -11.91 15.44
N MET A 210 -15.49 -10.81 15.00
CA MET A 210 -16.22 -9.91 15.90
C MET A 210 -17.46 -10.58 16.53
N ALA A 211 -18.09 -11.53 15.86
CA ALA A 211 -19.17 -12.30 16.48
C ALA A 211 -18.67 -13.10 17.68
N GLU A 212 -17.48 -13.71 17.58
CA GLU A 212 -16.86 -14.42 18.70
C GLU A 212 -16.36 -13.44 19.78
N VAL A 213 -15.70 -12.34 19.40
CA VAL A 213 -15.23 -11.31 20.32
C VAL A 213 -16.39 -10.78 21.19
N ARG A 214 -17.56 -10.52 20.62
CA ARG A 214 -18.73 -10.01 21.37
C ARG A 214 -19.34 -10.99 22.35
N ARG A 215 -19.15 -12.29 22.18
CA ARG A 215 -19.57 -13.26 23.22
C ARG A 215 -18.80 -13.08 24.52
N HIS A 216 -17.54 -12.65 24.43
CA HIS A 216 -16.67 -12.40 25.57
C HIS A 216 -16.67 -10.93 26.04
N LEU A 217 -16.83 -10.01 25.10
CA LEU A 217 -16.83 -8.55 25.31
C LEU A 217 -18.08 -7.95 24.62
N PRO A 218 -19.26 -7.98 25.28
CA PRO A 218 -20.52 -7.54 24.66
C PRO A 218 -20.54 -6.10 24.16
N ASN A 219 -19.69 -5.24 24.73
CA ASN A 219 -19.57 -3.82 24.35
C ASN A 219 -18.51 -3.57 23.29
N ALA A 220 -17.87 -4.62 22.73
CA ALA A 220 -16.90 -4.46 21.67
C ALA A 220 -17.58 -4.04 20.35
N GLN A 221 -16.95 -3.10 19.65
CA GLN A 221 -17.36 -2.64 18.33
C GLN A 221 -16.22 -2.75 17.32
N CYS A 222 -16.56 -2.81 16.04
CA CYS A 222 -15.61 -2.78 14.94
C CYS A 222 -15.99 -1.66 13.97
N VAL A 223 -15.05 -0.80 13.67
CA VAL A 223 -15.21 0.30 12.71
C VAL A 223 -14.34 0.03 11.48
N ILE A 224 -14.98 -0.01 10.33
CA ILE A 224 -14.35 -0.31 9.03
C ILE A 224 -14.46 0.93 8.16
N ILE A 225 -13.30 1.52 7.83
CA ILE A 225 -13.19 2.76 7.06
C ILE A 225 -12.49 2.49 5.74
N GLY A 226 -13.14 2.86 4.63
CA GLY A 226 -12.59 2.73 3.29
C GLY A 226 -13.66 2.57 2.23
N SER A 227 -13.26 2.61 0.94
CA SER A 227 -14.23 2.53 -0.17
C SER A 227 -15.07 1.26 -0.14
N LEU A 228 -16.36 1.44 -0.39
CA LEU A 228 -17.36 0.36 -0.54
C LEU A 228 -17.70 0.08 -2.01
N ASP A 229 -17.09 0.79 -2.96
CA ASP A 229 -17.51 0.81 -4.36
C ASP A 229 -16.71 -0.14 -5.26
N LEU A 230 -15.57 -0.65 -4.76
CA LEU A 230 -14.60 -1.37 -5.59
C LEU A 230 -14.93 -2.86 -5.81
N GLU A 231 -15.62 -3.49 -4.88
CA GLU A 231 -16.13 -4.87 -4.95
C GLU A 231 -17.54 -4.92 -4.36
N PRO A 232 -18.60 -4.38 -5.06
CA PRO A 232 -19.94 -4.22 -4.49
C PRO A 232 -20.59 -5.55 -4.05
N ALA A 233 -20.35 -6.64 -4.78
CA ALA A 233 -20.86 -7.96 -4.41
C ALA A 233 -20.28 -8.42 -3.06
N TYR A 234 -18.96 -8.24 -2.86
CA TYR A 234 -18.32 -8.58 -1.60
C TYR A 234 -18.80 -7.69 -0.44
N VAL A 235 -19.05 -6.40 -0.70
CA VAL A 235 -19.66 -5.51 0.31
C VAL A 235 -21.05 -6.00 0.71
N ALA A 236 -21.84 -6.50 -0.23
CA ALA A 236 -23.16 -7.10 0.07
C ALA A 236 -23.02 -8.35 0.95
N GLU A 237 -22.05 -9.22 0.67
CA GLU A 237 -21.72 -10.39 1.50
C GLU A 237 -21.33 -9.98 2.94
N VAL A 238 -20.47 -8.97 3.07
CA VAL A 238 -20.06 -8.44 4.38
C VAL A 238 -21.27 -7.90 5.17
N ARG A 239 -22.16 -7.14 4.51
CA ARG A 239 -23.39 -6.65 5.16
C ARG A 239 -24.34 -7.77 5.54
N ALA A 240 -24.48 -8.78 4.71
CA ALA A 240 -25.28 -9.96 5.03
C ALA A 240 -24.71 -10.72 6.24
N ALA A 241 -23.38 -10.85 6.33
CA ALA A 241 -22.72 -11.46 7.48
C ALA A 241 -22.93 -10.65 8.78
N VAL A 242 -22.88 -9.31 8.70
CA VAL A 242 -23.21 -8.43 9.85
C VAL A 242 -24.63 -8.69 10.34
N GLN A 243 -25.62 -8.78 9.43
CA GLN A 243 -27.01 -9.07 9.78
C GLN A 243 -27.17 -10.48 10.33
N HIS A 244 -26.60 -11.49 9.67
CA HIS A 244 -26.72 -12.89 10.07
C HIS A 244 -26.17 -13.13 11.48
N ASN A 245 -25.08 -12.45 11.84
CA ASN A 245 -24.46 -12.58 13.16
C ASN A 245 -25.05 -11.62 14.22
N GLY A 246 -26.08 -10.83 13.89
CA GLY A 246 -26.70 -9.88 14.85
C GLY A 246 -25.76 -8.75 15.28
N LEU A 247 -24.88 -8.26 14.36
CA LEU A 247 -23.83 -7.30 14.68
C LEU A 247 -24.12 -5.87 14.17
N GLN A 248 -25.39 -5.55 13.86
CA GLN A 248 -25.76 -4.27 13.24
C GLN A 248 -25.44 -3.05 14.13
N ASP A 249 -25.45 -3.22 15.44
CA ASP A 249 -25.11 -2.23 16.47
C ASP A 249 -23.62 -2.20 16.84
N ALA A 250 -22.81 -3.10 16.27
CA ALA A 250 -21.42 -3.31 16.66
C ALA A 250 -20.42 -3.21 15.50
N VAL A 251 -20.83 -3.52 14.27
CA VAL A 251 -19.94 -3.45 13.10
C VAL A 251 -20.41 -2.35 12.15
N HIS A 252 -19.58 -1.33 12.00
CA HIS A 252 -19.91 -0.12 11.25
C HIS A 252 -19.04 0.01 9.99
N LEU A 253 -19.64 -0.09 8.81
CA LEU A 253 -18.98 0.19 7.54
C LEU A 253 -19.21 1.67 7.17
N LEU A 254 -18.25 2.55 7.51
CA LEU A 254 -18.41 3.99 7.35
C LEU A 254 -18.16 4.49 5.93
N GLY A 255 -17.61 3.65 5.05
CA GLY A 255 -17.17 4.14 3.74
C GLY A 255 -15.93 5.03 3.88
N ARG A 256 -15.71 5.92 2.92
CA ARG A 256 -14.65 6.94 3.01
C ARG A 256 -15.10 8.05 3.96
N VAL A 257 -14.22 8.44 4.85
CA VAL A 257 -14.44 9.56 5.77
C VAL A 257 -13.42 10.68 5.51
N PRO A 258 -13.69 11.91 5.96
CA PRO A 258 -12.70 12.99 5.99
C PRO A 258 -11.48 12.61 6.84
N ASP A 259 -10.35 13.27 6.58
CA ASP A 259 -9.07 12.92 7.21
C ASP A 259 -9.07 13.16 8.72
N ASP A 260 -9.69 14.23 9.19
CA ASP A 260 -9.88 14.55 10.59
C ASP A 260 -10.68 13.46 11.32
N VAL A 261 -11.77 12.98 10.73
CA VAL A 261 -12.57 11.87 11.26
C VAL A 261 -11.76 10.57 11.29
N LEU A 262 -10.91 10.33 10.28
CA LEU A 262 -10.02 9.16 10.28
C LEU A 262 -9.02 9.23 11.44
N MET A 263 -8.44 10.41 11.73
CA MET A 263 -7.52 10.60 12.86
C MET A 263 -8.23 10.41 14.20
N GLU A 264 -9.49 10.85 14.33
CA GLU A 264 -10.29 10.57 15.52
C GLU A 264 -10.46 9.06 15.76
N TRP A 265 -10.67 8.27 14.70
CA TRP A 265 -10.79 6.81 14.86
C TRP A 265 -9.47 6.13 15.21
N TYR A 266 -8.33 6.60 14.67
CA TYR A 266 -7.03 6.12 15.13
C TYR A 266 -6.78 6.45 16.60
N ALA A 267 -7.25 7.61 17.09
CA ALA A 267 -7.13 7.99 18.50
C ALA A 267 -8.08 7.20 19.41
N ALA A 268 -9.29 6.88 18.94
CA ALA A 268 -10.32 6.20 19.72
C ALA A 268 -10.12 4.69 19.85
N ALA A 269 -9.48 4.06 18.86
CA ALA A 269 -9.35 2.61 18.78
C ALA A 269 -8.44 2.03 19.88
N ASP A 270 -8.64 0.75 20.18
CA ASP A 270 -7.83 -0.03 21.10
C ASP A 270 -6.94 -1.04 20.37
N VAL A 271 -7.42 -1.60 19.25
CA VAL A 271 -6.69 -2.54 18.39
C VAL A 271 -6.98 -2.20 16.93
N PHE A 272 -5.96 -2.30 16.10
CA PHE A 272 -6.13 -2.22 14.65
C PHE A 272 -6.10 -3.63 14.04
N ALA A 273 -7.01 -3.94 13.13
CA ALA A 273 -7.08 -5.24 12.47
C ALA A 273 -7.13 -5.11 10.95
N LEU A 274 -6.22 -5.78 10.27
CA LEU A 274 -6.24 -5.96 8.82
C LEU A 274 -5.89 -7.40 8.48
N PRO A 275 -6.82 -8.36 8.64
CA PRO A 275 -6.57 -9.78 8.44
C PRO A 275 -6.59 -10.12 6.93
N SER A 276 -5.63 -9.57 6.18
CA SER A 276 -5.54 -9.72 4.73
C SER A 276 -5.38 -11.17 4.32
N VAL A 277 -6.10 -11.59 3.30
CA VAL A 277 -6.06 -12.96 2.78
C VAL A 277 -5.61 -12.99 1.32
N ASN A 278 -4.92 -14.06 0.93
CA ASN A 278 -4.56 -14.29 -0.45
C ASN A 278 -5.77 -14.83 -1.22
N VAL A 279 -6.17 -14.14 -2.29
CA VAL A 279 -7.31 -14.53 -3.13
C VAL A 279 -6.82 -14.74 -4.56
N GLY A 280 -6.70 -15.99 -4.98
CA GLY A 280 -6.12 -16.34 -6.27
C GLY A 280 -4.68 -15.84 -6.41
N TRP A 281 -4.45 -14.87 -7.29
CA TRP A 281 -3.14 -14.26 -7.47
C TRP A 281 -2.94 -12.97 -6.67
N LYS A 282 -4.00 -12.45 -6.03
CA LYS A 282 -3.99 -11.19 -5.26
C LYS A 282 -3.52 -11.45 -3.83
N PHE A 283 -2.61 -10.63 -3.35
CA PHE A 283 -2.12 -10.62 -1.97
C PHE A 283 -1.90 -9.19 -1.48
N GLU A 284 -1.73 -9.00 -0.17
CA GLU A 284 -1.33 -7.71 0.39
C GLU A 284 0.17 -7.50 0.18
N GLY A 285 0.54 -6.38 -0.47
CA GLY A 285 1.95 -6.13 -0.82
C GLY A 285 2.80 -5.62 0.35
N PHE A 286 2.20 -4.89 1.29
CA PHE A 286 2.87 -4.36 2.48
C PHE A 286 1.90 -4.11 3.64
N GLY A 287 0.75 -3.44 3.37
CA GLY A 287 -0.21 -3.06 4.41
C GLY A 287 0.11 -1.70 5.03
N LEU A 288 0.14 -0.62 4.23
CA LEU A 288 0.41 0.75 4.72
C LEU A 288 -0.41 1.11 5.96
N SER A 289 -1.69 0.75 6.01
CA SER A 289 -2.55 1.07 7.16
C SER A 289 -2.17 0.33 8.45
N LEU A 290 -1.43 -0.80 8.37
CA LEU A 290 -0.82 -1.43 9.55
C LEU A 290 0.30 -0.55 10.11
N LEU A 291 1.14 0.00 9.24
CA LEU A 291 2.21 0.89 9.64
C LEU A 291 1.66 2.24 10.16
N GLU A 292 0.57 2.74 9.56
CA GLU A 292 -0.16 3.91 10.05
C GLU A 292 -0.72 3.67 11.47
N ALA A 293 -1.34 2.52 11.71
CA ALA A 293 -1.82 2.12 13.02
C ALA A 293 -0.69 1.98 14.04
N SER A 294 0.45 1.42 13.63
CA SER A 294 1.65 1.35 14.46
C SER A 294 2.17 2.75 14.81
N ALA A 295 2.20 3.68 13.86
CA ALA A 295 2.58 5.08 14.10
C ALA A 295 1.60 5.77 15.09
N ALA A 296 0.31 5.44 15.03
CA ALA A 296 -0.70 5.87 15.99
C ALA A 296 -0.52 5.22 17.37
N GLY A 297 0.31 4.19 17.50
CA GLY A 297 0.58 3.44 18.72
C GLY A 297 -0.47 2.38 19.04
N LEU A 298 -1.22 1.95 18.03
CA LEU A 298 -2.15 0.84 18.18
C LEU A 298 -1.41 -0.49 18.03
N PRO A 299 -1.69 -1.49 18.88
CA PRO A 299 -1.31 -2.87 18.59
C PRO A 299 -2.06 -3.35 17.35
N VAL A 300 -1.40 -4.12 16.50
CA VAL A 300 -1.99 -4.54 15.23
C VAL A 300 -2.20 -6.04 15.16
N VAL A 301 -3.29 -6.47 14.50
CA VAL A 301 -3.55 -7.88 14.15
C VAL A 301 -3.63 -8.00 12.64
N SER A 302 -2.85 -8.91 12.07
CA SER A 302 -2.88 -9.20 10.64
C SER A 302 -2.59 -10.70 10.38
N THR A 303 -2.19 -11.06 9.17
CA THR A 303 -2.01 -12.45 8.76
C THR A 303 -0.58 -12.72 8.26
N LEU A 304 -0.13 -13.94 8.43
CA LEU A 304 1.06 -14.49 7.80
C LEU A 304 0.83 -14.75 6.30
N GLY A 305 1.90 -14.99 5.53
CA GLY A 305 1.83 -15.38 4.13
C GLY A 305 1.51 -14.23 3.17
N SER A 306 1.85 -12.99 3.55
CA SER A 306 1.71 -11.81 2.70
C SER A 306 2.75 -10.73 3.06
N GLY A 307 2.72 -9.59 2.37
CA GLY A 307 3.64 -8.48 2.68
C GLY A 307 3.39 -7.79 4.02
N THR A 308 2.37 -8.18 4.76
CA THR A 308 2.10 -7.68 6.10
C THR A 308 3.18 -8.06 7.12
N GLU A 309 3.94 -9.14 6.83
CA GLU A 309 5.07 -9.59 7.64
C GLU A 309 6.20 -8.57 7.70
N ASP A 310 6.34 -7.72 6.70
CA ASP A 310 7.33 -6.64 6.69
C ASP A 310 6.86 -5.42 7.51
N ALA A 311 5.55 -5.21 7.61
CA ALA A 311 4.95 -4.13 8.39
C ALA A 311 4.82 -4.46 9.88
N VAL A 312 4.73 -5.76 10.24
CA VAL A 312 4.44 -6.22 11.60
C VAL A 312 5.47 -7.25 12.06
N ASP A 313 6.14 -7.00 13.19
CA ASP A 313 6.99 -7.98 13.86
C ASP A 313 6.11 -8.82 14.79
N ASN A 314 5.85 -10.07 14.40
CA ASN A 314 4.93 -10.96 15.12
C ASN A 314 5.36 -11.19 16.58
N GLY A 315 4.43 -10.96 17.50
CA GLY A 315 4.66 -11.06 18.95
C GLY A 315 5.37 -9.83 19.56
N VAL A 316 5.81 -8.85 18.75
CA VAL A 316 6.52 -7.65 19.20
C VAL A 316 5.70 -6.38 18.94
N THR A 317 5.36 -6.09 17.70
CA THR A 317 4.58 -4.91 17.34
C THR A 317 3.11 -5.22 17.10
N GLY A 318 2.74 -6.49 17.11
CA GLY A 318 1.39 -6.99 16.89
C GLY A 318 1.36 -8.51 16.78
N LEU A 319 0.22 -9.04 16.37
CA LEU A 319 0.00 -10.47 16.22
C LEU A 319 -0.30 -10.81 14.75
N LEU A 320 0.44 -11.79 14.20
CA LEU A 320 0.18 -12.34 12.87
C LEU A 320 -0.39 -13.76 13.02
N VAL A 321 -1.58 -13.96 12.43
CA VAL A 321 -2.28 -15.26 12.47
C VAL A 321 -2.21 -15.97 11.12
N SER A 322 -2.34 -17.29 11.12
CA SER A 322 -2.39 -18.08 9.89
C SER A 322 -3.66 -17.74 9.08
N GLN A 323 -3.53 -17.64 7.76
CA GLN A 323 -4.69 -17.49 6.87
C GLN A 323 -5.55 -18.76 6.81
N ASP A 324 -4.97 -19.91 7.14
CA ASP A 324 -5.67 -21.23 7.10
C ASP A 324 -6.52 -21.48 8.34
N ASP A 325 -6.37 -20.66 9.39
CA ASP A 325 -7.09 -20.83 10.68
C ASP A 325 -7.67 -19.50 11.19
N LEU A 326 -8.19 -18.68 10.30
CA LEU A 326 -8.72 -17.36 10.65
C LEU A 326 -9.91 -17.42 11.59
N ASP A 327 -10.76 -18.41 11.46
CA ASP A 327 -11.99 -18.54 12.26
C ASP A 327 -11.69 -18.72 13.76
N MET A 328 -10.56 -19.33 14.09
CA MET A 328 -10.15 -19.54 15.49
C MET A 328 -9.06 -18.55 15.93
N ALA A 329 -8.05 -18.36 15.09
CA ALA A 329 -6.88 -17.60 15.47
C ALA A 329 -7.12 -16.07 15.50
N LEU A 330 -7.97 -15.54 14.60
CA LEU A 330 -8.24 -14.11 14.54
C LEU A 330 -9.01 -13.59 15.77
N PRO A 331 -10.15 -14.20 16.16
CA PRO A 331 -10.83 -13.78 17.39
C PRO A 331 -9.97 -13.97 18.64
N ALA A 332 -9.19 -15.04 18.73
CA ALA A 332 -8.27 -15.25 19.85
C ALA A 332 -7.20 -14.17 19.96
N ALA A 333 -6.61 -13.74 18.82
CA ALA A 333 -5.64 -12.65 18.78
C ALA A 333 -6.27 -11.30 19.19
N LEU A 334 -7.47 -11.01 18.68
CA LEU A 334 -8.22 -9.80 19.05
C LEU A 334 -8.54 -9.79 20.55
N LEU A 335 -9.11 -10.87 21.07
CA LEU A 335 -9.44 -10.99 22.51
C LEU A 335 -8.21 -10.83 23.39
N ARG A 336 -7.08 -11.44 23.01
CA ARG A 336 -5.83 -11.32 23.76
C ARG A 336 -5.40 -9.86 23.93
N LEU A 337 -5.46 -9.06 22.86
CA LEU A 337 -5.08 -7.64 22.92
C LEU A 337 -6.14 -6.77 23.60
N LEU A 338 -7.43 -7.09 23.43
CA LEU A 338 -8.53 -6.33 24.02
C LEU A 338 -8.69 -6.59 25.52
N THR A 339 -8.23 -7.74 26.03
CA THR A 339 -8.33 -8.12 27.45
C THR A 339 -7.03 -7.98 28.23
N ASP A 340 -5.91 -7.71 27.56
CA ASP A 340 -4.60 -7.46 28.19
C ASP A 340 -4.08 -6.06 27.77
N PRO A 341 -4.48 -5.00 28.50
CA PRO A 341 -4.06 -3.63 28.21
C PRO A 341 -2.54 -3.42 28.32
N ALA A 342 -1.85 -4.20 29.16
CA ALA A 342 -0.40 -4.10 29.33
C ALA A 342 0.31 -4.61 28.05
N LEU A 343 -0.10 -5.77 27.55
CA LEU A 343 0.40 -6.31 26.29
C LEU A 343 0.08 -5.38 25.09
N ALA A 344 -1.15 -4.87 25.04
CA ALA A 344 -1.59 -3.94 24.00
C ALA A 344 -0.72 -2.67 23.99
N ALA A 345 -0.48 -2.07 25.15
CA ALA A 345 0.37 -0.89 25.30
C ALA A 345 1.83 -1.18 24.92
N GLN A 346 2.38 -2.33 25.34
CA GLN A 346 3.73 -2.76 24.98
C GLN A 346 3.89 -2.91 23.46
N MET A 347 2.96 -3.62 22.80
CA MET A 347 2.99 -3.80 21.34
C MET A 347 2.79 -2.49 20.59
N GLY A 348 1.88 -1.63 21.07
CA GLY A 348 1.67 -0.29 20.49
C GLY A 348 2.92 0.59 20.58
N ALA A 349 3.64 0.57 21.72
CA ALA A 349 4.90 1.29 21.88
C ALA A 349 5.98 0.78 20.92
N ALA A 350 6.18 -0.53 20.85
CA ALA A 350 7.11 -1.16 19.90
C ALA A 350 6.71 -0.87 18.44
N GLY A 351 5.41 -0.82 18.14
CA GLY A 351 4.88 -0.42 16.85
C GLY A 351 5.28 1.00 16.46
N ARG A 352 5.20 1.96 17.38
CA ARG A 352 5.66 3.35 17.16
C ARG A 352 7.16 3.42 16.85
N GLU A 353 7.98 2.67 17.58
CA GLU A 353 9.42 2.60 17.34
C GLU A 353 9.73 2.05 15.93
N LYS A 354 9.06 0.98 15.52
CA LYS A 354 9.17 0.44 14.17
C LYS A 354 8.72 1.46 13.11
N ALA A 355 7.60 2.13 13.31
CA ALA A 355 7.08 3.15 12.39
C ALA A 355 8.05 4.34 12.27
N ALA A 356 8.68 4.76 13.37
CA ALA A 356 9.68 5.82 13.37
C ALA A 356 10.94 5.46 12.53
N ALA A 357 11.27 4.18 12.40
CA ALA A 357 12.34 3.70 11.52
C ALA A 357 11.90 3.56 10.06
N LEU A 358 10.60 3.47 9.77
CA LEU A 358 10.03 3.31 8.43
C LEU A 358 9.33 4.61 7.98
N THR A 359 10.09 5.69 7.78
CA THR A 359 9.57 6.96 7.27
C THR A 359 9.70 7.05 5.75
N TRP A 360 8.92 7.94 5.12
CA TRP A 360 9.09 8.21 3.68
C TRP A 360 10.47 8.78 3.34
N ASP A 361 11.12 9.48 4.26
CA ASP A 361 12.48 9.97 4.06
C ASP A 361 13.49 8.81 4.07
N ASN A 362 13.33 7.82 4.93
CA ASN A 362 14.14 6.60 4.92
C ASN A 362 13.87 5.76 3.66
N THR A 363 12.62 5.66 3.20
CA THR A 363 12.28 5.05 1.89
C THR A 363 13.01 5.78 0.75
N ALA A 364 13.01 7.12 0.75
CA ALA A 364 13.71 7.91 -0.25
C ALA A 364 15.23 7.71 -0.19
N GLN A 365 15.83 7.59 0.99
CA GLN A 365 17.28 7.28 1.14
C GLN A 365 17.61 5.90 0.57
N GLY A 366 16.81 4.87 0.88
CA GLY A 366 16.96 3.54 0.27
C GLY A 366 16.86 3.59 -1.27
N MET A 367 15.91 4.37 -1.79
CA MET A 367 15.77 4.60 -3.23
C MET A 367 17.00 5.33 -3.81
N LEU A 368 17.55 6.30 -3.11
CA LEU A 368 18.77 7.02 -3.55
C LEU A 368 19.98 6.11 -3.62
N GLU A 369 20.14 5.18 -2.71
CA GLU A 369 21.18 4.15 -2.78
C GLU A 369 21.02 3.28 -4.03
N VAL A 370 19.79 2.87 -4.33
CA VAL A 370 19.46 2.12 -5.55
C VAL A 370 19.84 2.92 -6.79
N TYR A 371 19.42 4.18 -6.87
CA TYR A 371 19.70 5.04 -8.02
C TYR A 371 21.20 5.26 -8.22
N ARG A 372 21.96 5.58 -7.15
CA ARG A 372 23.41 5.77 -7.23
C ARG A 372 24.14 4.55 -7.74
N ARG A 373 23.77 3.34 -7.29
CA ARG A 373 24.35 2.08 -7.79
C ARG A 373 24.09 1.82 -9.27
N LEU A 374 23.05 2.42 -9.83
CA LEU A 374 22.69 2.23 -11.24
C LEU A 374 23.37 3.22 -12.18
N VAL A 375 23.82 4.37 -11.71
CA VAL A 375 24.46 5.42 -12.53
C VAL A 375 25.97 5.55 -12.28
N GLY A 376 26.50 5.00 -11.19
CA GLY A 376 27.92 4.92 -10.86
C GLY A 376 28.53 3.65 -11.34
#